data_79faad6f7fbba9a8bf64f67fd13d8bb6
#
_entry.id   79faad6f7fbba9a8bf64f67fd13d8bb6
#
_cell.length_a   1.000
_cell.length_b   1.000
_cell.length_c   1.000
_cell.angle_alpha   90.00
_cell.angle_beta   90.00
_cell.angle_gamma   90.00
#
_symmetry.space_group_name_H-M   'P 1'
#
loop_
_entity.id
_entity.type
_entity.pdbx_description
1 polymer ?
#
loop_
_entity_poly.entity_id
_entity_poly.type
_entity_poly.pdbx_seq_one_letter_code
_entity_poly.pdbx_strand_id
1 'polypeptide(L)'
;MIKELKKNIKFAWKYSKEEKWKLILLVLCTFFHVIISVVAPLVSAQVIVKLSNNQLKQVFYLAIALFAINIGSNIINYLCGYFSQVIYRETFTKLQLDLGKTILRLRNSCIDANSSGVFIERLTGDTSKIADVFNIINYHLLDILTDIGIFGAVFIIDIRIFAYLILMVLIIGFLERRKINVVTEKDKVLRKENENVSGFIGELVRGVRDIKMLSAERSFLTTLRTRLISLNKKRYDMSRTQRDYQLIIGSLHDVFDLIIIVLMLYLISNNELSIALALVVHNYMGRASYAVNSYSHLLEQLKNFNLSANRIFEIIYSSEFPKEKFGKHHLDSVEGNFEFRKVSFGYNEEELVLKDLSFIVNSQSTIAFVGKSGVGKTTIFNLLCKMYEPSNGKILIDGIDIMELDRESIRDNITIISQNPYIFNVSIRDNLKMVKDDVTDEEIVEACRIACLDDFIASLPSGYDTVVGEGGISLSGGQRQRLAIARALVQKTKIILFDEATSALDNITQTKIQQAIDNMKEDYTILIIAHRLSTIINSDRILFLSDGHVIADGTHEELLKICPEYRKLYEAEIEK
;
A
#
# COMPACT_ATOMS: atom_id res chain seq x y z
N MET A 1 0.97 25.24 -1.96
CA MET A 1 -0.11 24.53 -2.62
C MET A 1 0.02 24.48 -4.16
N ILE A 2 -0.02 25.59 -4.92
CA ILE A 2 0.03 25.54 -6.41
C ILE A 2 1.35 24.95 -6.94
N LYS A 3 2.50 25.31 -6.37
CA LYS A 3 3.80 24.74 -6.78
C LYS A 3 3.89 23.24 -6.51
N GLU A 4 3.38 22.78 -5.36
CA GLU A 4 3.32 21.35 -5.01
C GLU A 4 2.35 20.60 -5.92
N LEU A 5 1.16 21.16 -6.16
CA LEU A 5 0.19 20.56 -7.08
C LEU A 5 0.79 20.36 -8.47
N LYS A 6 1.49 21.37 -9.00
CA LYS A 6 2.19 21.25 -10.29
C LYS A 6 3.27 20.15 -10.28
N LYS A 7 4.04 20.04 -9.18
CA LYS A 7 5.02 18.96 -8.99
C LYS A 7 4.34 17.59 -9.00
N ASN A 8 3.25 17.45 -8.25
CA ASN A 8 2.54 16.19 -8.09
C ASN A 8 1.76 15.77 -9.34
N ILE A 9 1.19 16.71 -10.10
CA ILE A 9 0.62 16.44 -11.43
C ILE A 9 1.71 15.96 -12.40
N LYS A 10 2.90 16.58 -12.39
CA LYS A 10 4.04 16.13 -13.21
C LYS A 10 4.49 14.72 -12.80
N PHE A 11 4.42 14.37 -11.52
CA PHE A 11 4.69 13.03 -11.03
C PHE A 11 3.66 12.02 -11.56
N ALA A 12 2.35 12.30 -11.46
CA ALA A 12 1.30 11.46 -12.01
C ALA A 12 1.43 11.30 -13.54
N TRP A 13 1.78 12.38 -14.25
CA TRP A 13 2.02 12.37 -15.68
C TRP A 13 3.11 11.38 -16.12
N LYS A 14 4.14 11.16 -15.31
CA LYS A 14 5.20 10.17 -15.59
C LYS A 14 4.62 8.79 -15.90
N TYR A 15 3.55 8.40 -15.19
CA TYR A 15 2.90 7.09 -15.32
C TYR A 15 1.80 7.05 -16.40
N SER A 16 1.24 8.22 -16.77
CA SER A 16 0.16 8.32 -17.77
C SER A 16 0.63 8.72 -19.17
N LYS A 17 1.89 9.13 -19.34
CA LYS A 17 2.43 9.70 -20.60
C LYS A 17 2.32 8.77 -21.82
N GLU A 18 2.31 7.46 -21.62
CA GLU A 18 2.15 6.49 -22.69
C GLU A 18 0.72 6.51 -23.26
N GLU A 19 -0.26 6.91 -22.46
CA GLU A 19 -1.66 7.03 -22.82
C GLU A 19 -2.05 8.45 -23.32
N LYS A 20 -1.06 9.27 -23.68
CA LYS A 20 -1.27 10.68 -24.10
C LYS A 20 -2.32 10.86 -25.19
N TRP A 21 -2.40 9.93 -26.16
CA TRP A 21 -3.41 10.00 -27.23
C TRP A 21 -4.82 9.77 -26.71
N LYS A 22 -5.00 8.88 -25.73
CA LYS A 22 -6.30 8.65 -25.08
C LYS A 22 -6.71 9.86 -24.24
N LEU A 23 -5.75 10.53 -23.58
CA LEU A 23 -6.00 11.79 -22.89
C LEU A 23 -6.44 12.92 -23.85
N ILE A 24 -5.80 13.03 -25.03
CA ILE A 24 -6.22 14.00 -26.04
C ILE A 24 -7.64 13.69 -26.53
N LEU A 25 -7.95 12.42 -26.81
CA LEU A 25 -9.30 12.00 -27.22
C LEU A 25 -10.33 12.27 -26.11
N LEU A 26 -9.99 12.03 -24.86
CA LEU A 26 -10.84 12.35 -23.71
C LEU A 26 -11.17 13.85 -23.66
N VAL A 27 -10.17 14.73 -23.80
CA VAL A 27 -10.38 16.19 -23.83
C VAL A 27 -11.21 16.63 -25.03
N LEU A 28 -10.99 16.04 -26.21
CA LEU A 28 -11.81 16.30 -27.39
C LEU A 28 -13.28 15.89 -27.17
N CYS A 29 -13.52 14.71 -26.65
CA CYS A 29 -14.89 14.26 -26.28
C CYS A 29 -15.54 15.22 -25.28
N THR A 30 -14.78 15.67 -24.28
CA THR A 30 -15.26 16.65 -23.29
C THR A 30 -15.65 17.97 -23.98
N PHE A 31 -14.85 18.47 -24.91
CA PHE A 31 -15.17 19.69 -25.67
C PHE A 31 -16.48 19.55 -26.47
N PHE A 32 -16.67 18.43 -27.17
CA PHE A 32 -17.93 18.16 -27.87
C PHE A 32 -19.12 18.04 -26.91
N HIS A 33 -18.92 17.42 -25.75
CA HIS A 33 -19.97 17.33 -24.74
C HIS A 33 -20.39 18.70 -24.20
N VAL A 34 -19.43 19.63 -24.00
CA VAL A 34 -19.72 21.03 -23.62
C VAL A 34 -20.60 21.72 -24.65
N ILE A 35 -20.26 21.60 -25.94
CA ILE A 35 -21.08 22.19 -27.03
C ILE A 35 -22.52 21.67 -26.94
N ILE A 36 -22.68 20.37 -26.80
CA ILE A 36 -24.01 19.75 -26.70
C ILE A 36 -24.76 20.28 -25.47
N SER A 37 -24.10 20.37 -24.31
CA SER A 37 -24.70 20.83 -23.06
C SER A 37 -25.18 22.28 -23.12
N VAL A 38 -24.53 23.14 -23.92
CA VAL A 38 -24.95 24.53 -24.14
C VAL A 38 -26.05 24.63 -25.22
N VAL A 39 -26.00 23.81 -26.28
CA VAL A 39 -26.93 23.90 -27.42
C VAL A 39 -28.27 23.19 -27.15
N ALA A 40 -28.26 22.07 -26.44
CA ALA A 40 -29.47 21.28 -26.22
C ALA A 40 -30.64 22.07 -25.56
N PRO A 41 -30.43 22.92 -24.53
CA PRO A 41 -31.50 23.76 -23.97
C PRO A 41 -32.09 24.76 -24.97
N LEU A 42 -31.28 25.31 -25.89
CA LEU A 42 -31.75 26.23 -26.94
C LEU A 42 -32.70 25.53 -27.90
N VAL A 43 -32.36 24.30 -28.33
CA VAL A 43 -33.23 23.50 -29.20
C VAL A 43 -34.51 23.10 -28.45
N SER A 44 -34.38 22.67 -27.19
CA SER A 44 -35.54 22.29 -26.36
C SER A 44 -36.52 23.45 -26.17
N ALA A 45 -36.03 24.65 -25.91
CA ALA A 45 -36.88 25.84 -25.78
C ALA A 45 -37.62 26.17 -27.09
N GLN A 46 -36.97 26.03 -28.25
CA GLN A 46 -37.60 26.20 -29.56
C GLN A 46 -38.70 25.18 -29.83
N VAL A 47 -38.53 23.93 -29.39
CA VAL A 47 -39.62 22.90 -29.47
C VAL A 47 -40.89 23.39 -28.76
N ILE A 48 -40.74 23.91 -27.53
CA ILE A 48 -41.89 24.38 -26.72
C ILE A 48 -42.58 25.57 -27.41
N VAL A 49 -41.83 26.56 -27.88
CA VAL A 49 -42.39 27.75 -28.55
C VAL A 49 -43.08 27.40 -29.87
N LYS A 50 -42.49 26.53 -30.69
CA LYS A 50 -43.09 26.07 -31.95
C LYS A 50 -44.35 25.23 -31.70
N LEU A 51 -44.37 24.46 -30.61
CA LEU A 51 -45.56 23.71 -30.18
C LEU A 51 -46.68 24.66 -29.79
N SER A 52 -46.41 25.70 -28.97
CA SER A 52 -47.40 26.70 -28.56
C SER A 52 -47.98 27.50 -29.73
N ASN A 53 -47.20 27.69 -30.80
CA ASN A 53 -47.59 28.36 -32.02
C ASN A 53 -48.25 27.41 -33.05
N ASN A 54 -48.57 26.19 -32.67
CA ASN A 54 -49.23 25.14 -33.46
C ASN A 54 -48.47 24.78 -34.76
N GLN A 55 -47.12 24.95 -34.78
CA GLN A 55 -46.23 24.68 -35.93
C GLN A 55 -45.74 23.23 -35.93
N LEU A 56 -46.63 22.26 -36.01
CA LEU A 56 -46.34 20.82 -35.81
C LEU A 56 -45.23 20.26 -36.67
N LYS A 57 -45.13 20.69 -37.95
CA LYS A 57 -44.01 20.27 -38.83
C LYS A 57 -42.61 20.66 -38.28
N GLN A 58 -42.49 21.89 -37.76
CA GLN A 58 -41.22 22.36 -37.21
C GLN A 58 -40.90 21.66 -35.90
N VAL A 59 -41.91 21.42 -35.07
CA VAL A 59 -41.79 20.62 -33.83
C VAL A 59 -41.23 19.23 -34.11
N PHE A 60 -41.76 18.56 -35.17
CA PHE A 60 -41.28 17.23 -35.55
C PHE A 60 -39.76 17.23 -35.94
N TYR A 61 -39.30 18.17 -36.74
CA TYR A 61 -37.90 18.28 -37.13
C TYR A 61 -37.02 18.62 -35.90
N LEU A 62 -37.43 19.53 -35.05
CA LEU A 62 -36.70 19.90 -33.84
C LEU A 62 -36.63 18.74 -32.83
N ALA A 63 -37.71 17.96 -32.74
CA ALA A 63 -37.73 16.76 -31.87
C ALA A 63 -36.73 15.69 -32.37
N ILE A 64 -36.68 15.47 -33.71
CA ILE A 64 -35.66 14.57 -34.29
C ILE A 64 -34.23 15.11 -34.02
N ALA A 65 -34.01 16.41 -34.19
CA ALA A 65 -32.73 17.03 -33.92
C ALA A 65 -32.34 16.87 -32.43
N LEU A 66 -33.26 17.11 -31.50
CA LEU A 66 -33.06 16.93 -30.07
C LEU A 66 -32.75 15.46 -29.72
N PHE A 67 -33.47 14.51 -30.35
CA PHE A 67 -33.21 13.08 -30.19
C PHE A 67 -31.79 12.71 -30.68
N ALA A 68 -31.38 13.22 -31.84
CA ALA A 68 -30.01 13.00 -32.37
C ALA A 68 -28.93 13.61 -31.45
N ILE A 69 -29.16 14.81 -30.92
CA ILE A 69 -28.28 15.47 -29.93
C ILE A 69 -28.14 14.62 -28.67
N ASN A 70 -29.25 14.10 -28.14
CA ASN A 70 -29.23 13.26 -26.94
C ASN A 70 -28.50 11.93 -27.16
N ILE A 71 -28.75 11.27 -28.31
CA ILE A 71 -27.96 10.06 -28.67
C ILE A 71 -26.48 10.40 -28.80
N GLY A 72 -26.13 11.48 -29.50
CA GLY A 72 -24.73 11.95 -29.60
C GLY A 72 -24.10 12.20 -28.23
N SER A 73 -24.84 12.84 -27.32
CA SER A 73 -24.40 13.04 -25.93
C SER A 73 -24.11 11.72 -25.20
N ASN A 74 -25.01 10.74 -25.34
CA ASN A 74 -24.83 9.43 -24.71
C ASN A 74 -23.61 8.67 -25.25
N ILE A 75 -23.36 8.74 -26.57
CA ILE A 75 -22.18 8.15 -27.20
C ILE A 75 -20.92 8.83 -26.70
N ILE A 76 -20.89 10.16 -26.63
CA ILE A 76 -19.72 10.92 -26.14
C ILE A 76 -19.48 10.59 -24.66
N ASN A 77 -20.51 10.54 -23.83
CA ASN A 77 -20.38 10.15 -22.42
C ASN A 77 -19.79 8.73 -22.27
N TYR A 78 -20.25 7.79 -23.09
CA TYR A 78 -19.69 6.44 -23.10
C TYR A 78 -18.21 6.45 -23.47
N LEU A 79 -17.81 7.21 -24.51
CA LEU A 79 -16.41 7.32 -24.93
C LEU A 79 -15.55 8.00 -23.85
N CYS A 80 -16.05 9.07 -23.23
CA CYS A 80 -15.37 9.72 -22.09
C CYS A 80 -15.15 8.72 -20.95
N GLY A 81 -16.17 7.95 -20.57
CA GLY A 81 -16.07 6.92 -19.56
C GLY A 81 -15.04 5.82 -19.92
N TYR A 82 -15.07 5.37 -21.18
CA TYR A 82 -14.11 4.37 -21.66
C TYR A 82 -12.66 4.86 -21.59
N PHE A 83 -12.35 6.02 -22.17
CA PHE A 83 -10.99 6.57 -22.14
C PHE A 83 -10.52 6.86 -20.71
N SER A 84 -11.39 7.38 -19.88
CA SER A 84 -11.17 7.64 -18.46
C SER A 84 -10.74 6.38 -17.71
N GLN A 85 -11.49 5.29 -17.86
CA GLN A 85 -11.21 4.01 -17.20
C GLN A 85 -9.90 3.37 -17.69
N VAL A 86 -9.60 3.47 -18.98
CA VAL A 86 -8.35 2.94 -19.52
C VAL A 86 -7.15 3.71 -18.97
N ILE A 87 -7.20 5.06 -18.94
CA ILE A 87 -6.13 5.89 -18.39
C ILE A 87 -5.91 5.59 -16.92
N TYR A 88 -7.01 5.50 -16.13
CA TYR A 88 -6.96 5.14 -14.73
C TYR A 88 -6.28 3.79 -14.51
N ARG A 89 -6.75 2.74 -15.19
CA ARG A 89 -6.24 1.38 -15.05
C ARG A 89 -4.74 1.30 -15.32
N GLU A 90 -4.28 1.85 -16.44
CA GLU A 90 -2.87 1.80 -16.84
C GLU A 90 -1.99 2.60 -15.87
N THR A 91 -2.43 3.78 -15.46
CA THR A 91 -1.70 4.62 -14.50
C THR A 91 -1.62 3.94 -13.13
N PHE A 92 -2.73 3.39 -12.66
CA PHE A 92 -2.83 2.68 -11.39
C PHE A 92 -1.89 1.48 -11.35
N THR A 93 -1.94 0.61 -12.38
CA THR A 93 -1.11 -0.59 -12.45
C THR A 93 0.38 -0.25 -12.47
N LYS A 94 0.80 0.72 -13.29
CA LYS A 94 2.21 1.14 -13.38
C LYS A 94 2.70 1.73 -12.07
N LEU A 95 1.89 2.56 -11.41
CA LEU A 95 2.24 3.18 -10.15
C LEU A 95 2.33 2.15 -9.02
N GLN A 96 1.39 1.20 -8.94
CA GLN A 96 1.44 0.10 -7.97
C GLN A 96 2.69 -0.76 -8.14
N LEU A 97 3.03 -1.11 -9.38
CA LEU A 97 4.23 -1.92 -9.66
C LEU A 97 5.52 -1.17 -9.29
N ASP A 98 5.63 0.12 -9.62
CA ASP A 98 6.81 0.93 -9.29
C ASP A 98 6.95 1.13 -7.78
N LEU A 99 5.83 1.37 -7.09
CA LEU A 99 5.79 1.48 -5.63
C LEU A 99 6.11 0.14 -4.96
N GLY A 100 5.55 -0.97 -5.44
CA GLY A 100 5.84 -2.31 -4.95
C GLY A 100 7.32 -2.67 -5.08
N LYS A 101 7.93 -2.41 -6.25
CA LYS A 101 9.37 -2.55 -6.47
C LYS A 101 10.19 -1.67 -5.51
N THR A 102 9.69 -0.48 -5.21
CA THR A 102 10.37 0.44 -4.29
C THR A 102 10.31 -0.08 -2.85
N ILE A 103 9.14 -0.54 -2.40
CA ILE A 103 8.95 -1.11 -1.05
C ILE A 103 9.87 -2.32 -0.82
N LEU A 104 9.97 -3.21 -1.82
CA LEU A 104 10.86 -4.38 -1.77
C LEU A 104 12.37 -4.03 -1.71
N ARG A 105 12.72 -2.76 -1.93
CA ARG A 105 14.08 -2.23 -1.84
C ARG A 105 14.32 -1.33 -0.64
N LEU A 106 13.33 -1.14 0.23
CA LEU A 106 13.51 -0.37 1.45
C LEU A 106 14.42 -1.13 2.43
N ARG A 107 15.20 -0.39 3.21
CA ARG A 107 15.94 -0.98 4.33
C ARG A 107 14.98 -1.56 5.37
N ASN A 108 15.35 -2.68 5.97
CA ASN A 108 14.51 -3.34 6.99
C ASN A 108 14.20 -2.42 8.17
N SER A 109 15.10 -1.55 8.57
CA SER A 109 14.83 -0.55 9.63
C SER A 109 13.60 0.32 9.34
N CYS A 110 13.32 0.63 8.06
CA CYS A 110 12.10 1.36 7.68
C CYS A 110 10.85 0.49 7.75
N ILE A 111 10.98 -0.79 7.39
CA ILE A 111 9.85 -1.73 7.42
C ILE A 111 9.48 -2.00 8.89
N ASP A 112 10.45 -2.19 9.76
CA ASP A 112 10.25 -2.45 11.19
C ASP A 112 9.70 -1.23 11.94
N ALA A 113 10.09 -0.02 11.53
CA ALA A 113 9.59 1.24 12.11
C ALA A 113 8.15 1.57 11.70
N ASN A 114 7.61 0.96 10.64
CA ASN A 114 6.29 1.25 10.10
C ASN A 114 5.38 0.02 10.13
N SER A 115 4.11 0.21 10.43
CA SER A 115 3.15 -0.90 10.36
C SER A 115 2.89 -1.31 8.89
N SER A 116 2.64 -2.60 8.64
CA SER A 116 2.27 -3.11 7.32
C SER A 116 1.04 -2.41 6.73
N GLY A 117 0.10 -1.97 7.58
CA GLY A 117 -1.09 -1.23 7.18
C GLY A 117 -0.77 0.08 6.47
N VAL A 118 0.34 0.76 6.83
CA VAL A 118 0.80 1.98 6.14
C VAL A 118 1.14 1.66 4.68
N PHE A 119 1.92 0.63 4.43
CA PHE A 119 2.31 0.25 3.06
C PHE A 119 1.12 -0.26 2.23
N ILE A 120 0.19 -1.00 2.85
CA ILE A 120 -1.05 -1.44 2.19
C ILE A 120 -1.87 -0.22 1.75
N GLU A 121 -2.12 0.75 2.63
CA GLU A 121 -2.86 1.98 2.28
C GLU A 121 -2.16 2.78 1.16
N ARG A 122 -0.81 2.82 1.17
CA ARG A 122 -0.05 3.47 0.08
C ARG A 122 -0.22 2.75 -1.25
N LEU A 123 -0.13 1.40 -1.24
CA LEU A 123 -0.25 0.57 -2.45
C LEU A 123 -1.66 0.55 -3.03
N THR A 124 -2.69 0.74 -2.22
CA THR A 124 -4.09 0.65 -2.65
C THR A 124 -4.79 2.01 -2.70
N GLY A 125 -4.95 2.66 -1.55
CA GLY A 125 -5.72 3.88 -1.41
C GLY A 125 -5.05 5.11 -2.03
N ASP A 126 -3.76 5.35 -1.73
CA ASP A 126 -3.07 6.54 -2.22
C ASP A 126 -2.74 6.43 -3.72
N THR A 127 -2.37 5.24 -4.22
CA THR A 127 -2.15 5.01 -5.66
C THR A 127 -3.42 5.22 -6.47
N SER A 128 -4.58 4.77 -5.97
CA SER A 128 -5.88 4.99 -6.60
C SER A 128 -6.19 6.49 -6.77
N LYS A 129 -6.01 7.30 -5.72
CA LYS A 129 -6.24 8.74 -5.77
C LYS A 129 -5.33 9.47 -6.76
N ILE A 130 -4.08 8.99 -6.92
CA ILE A 130 -3.15 9.56 -7.89
C ILE A 130 -3.55 9.17 -9.31
N ALA A 131 -3.93 7.92 -9.55
CA ALA A 131 -4.35 7.44 -10.86
C ALA A 131 -5.62 8.16 -11.36
N ASP A 132 -6.49 8.57 -10.43
CA ASP A 132 -7.76 9.24 -10.76
C ASP A 132 -7.61 10.73 -11.07
N VAL A 133 -6.45 11.34 -10.88
CA VAL A 133 -6.28 12.81 -11.01
C VAL A 133 -6.66 13.34 -12.40
N PHE A 134 -6.38 12.60 -13.47
CA PHE A 134 -6.72 13.04 -14.82
C PHE A 134 -8.22 12.96 -15.10
N ASN A 135 -8.93 12.02 -14.48
CA ASN A 135 -10.38 11.94 -14.49
C ASN A 135 -11.01 13.10 -13.73
N ILE A 136 -10.48 13.40 -12.53
CA ILE A 136 -10.90 14.55 -11.73
C ILE A 136 -10.73 15.84 -12.52
N ILE A 137 -9.56 16.07 -13.12
CA ILE A 137 -9.28 17.26 -13.92
C ILE A 137 -10.23 17.32 -15.12
N ASN A 138 -10.42 16.21 -15.84
CA ASN A 138 -11.30 16.19 -17.02
C ASN A 138 -12.77 16.44 -16.65
N TYR A 139 -13.28 15.83 -15.58
CA TYR A 139 -14.64 16.04 -15.09
C TYR A 139 -14.89 17.52 -14.76
N HIS A 140 -14.02 18.13 -13.98
CA HIS A 140 -14.16 19.53 -13.62
C HIS A 140 -13.84 20.49 -14.79
N LEU A 141 -13.00 20.09 -15.75
CA LEU A 141 -12.81 20.85 -16.99
C LEU A 141 -14.12 20.93 -17.78
N LEU A 142 -14.87 19.81 -17.87
CA LEU A 142 -16.21 19.78 -18.43
C LEU A 142 -17.14 20.79 -17.74
N ASP A 143 -17.16 20.76 -16.40
CA ASP A 143 -17.97 21.67 -15.59
C ASP A 143 -17.61 23.12 -15.86
N ILE A 144 -16.34 23.48 -15.77
CA ILE A 144 -15.83 24.84 -15.97
C ILE A 144 -16.17 25.37 -17.38
N LEU A 145 -15.91 24.56 -18.40
CA LEU A 145 -16.19 24.98 -19.78
C LEU A 145 -17.70 25.12 -20.05
N THR A 146 -18.51 24.23 -19.48
CA THR A 146 -19.97 24.31 -19.58
C THR A 146 -20.49 25.58 -18.89
N ASP A 147 -19.98 25.88 -17.67
CA ASP A 147 -20.37 27.08 -16.92
C ASP A 147 -19.99 28.35 -17.70
N ILE A 148 -18.78 28.42 -18.25
CA ILE A 148 -18.35 29.55 -19.08
C ILE A 148 -19.28 29.72 -20.30
N GLY A 149 -19.64 28.59 -20.96
CA GLY A 149 -20.58 28.62 -22.08
C GLY A 149 -21.96 29.13 -21.70
N ILE A 150 -22.50 28.68 -20.57
CA ILE A 150 -23.81 29.08 -20.04
C ILE A 150 -23.80 30.57 -19.64
N PHE A 151 -22.80 31.01 -18.86
CA PHE A 151 -22.69 32.42 -18.47
C PHE A 151 -22.52 33.33 -19.70
N GLY A 152 -21.73 32.89 -20.70
CA GLY A 152 -21.59 33.60 -21.96
C GLY A 152 -22.92 33.70 -22.73
N ALA A 153 -23.68 32.61 -22.80
CA ALA A 153 -25.01 32.59 -23.43
C ALA A 153 -26.00 33.54 -22.74
N VAL A 154 -26.05 33.52 -21.40
CA VAL A 154 -26.92 34.42 -20.61
C VAL A 154 -26.49 35.89 -20.74
N PHE A 155 -25.19 36.18 -20.82
CA PHE A 155 -24.68 37.54 -21.07
C PHE A 155 -25.19 38.10 -22.42
N ILE A 156 -25.21 37.26 -23.47
CA ILE A 156 -25.70 37.64 -24.79
C ILE A 156 -27.23 37.80 -24.77
N ILE A 157 -27.96 36.99 -23.97
CA ILE A 157 -29.41 37.06 -23.89
C ILE A 157 -29.85 38.35 -23.22
N ASP A 158 -29.42 38.63 -22.00
CA ASP A 158 -29.75 39.84 -21.28
C ASP A 158 -28.71 40.12 -20.15
N ILE A 159 -28.16 41.32 -20.15
CA ILE A 159 -27.12 41.74 -19.17
C ILE A 159 -27.68 41.83 -17.72
N ARG A 160 -28.99 42.12 -17.53
CA ARG A 160 -29.59 42.21 -16.21
C ARG A 160 -29.70 40.83 -15.56
N ILE A 161 -30.13 39.86 -16.35
CA ILE A 161 -30.16 38.45 -15.94
C ILE A 161 -28.78 37.94 -15.61
N PHE A 162 -27.78 38.26 -16.45
CA PHE A 162 -26.39 37.91 -16.19
C PHE A 162 -25.86 38.52 -14.89
N ALA A 163 -26.07 39.82 -14.66
CA ALA A 163 -25.68 40.50 -13.42
C ALA A 163 -26.32 39.87 -12.18
N TYR A 164 -27.60 39.49 -12.30
CA TYR A 164 -28.32 38.77 -11.25
C TYR A 164 -27.71 37.41 -10.94
N LEU A 165 -27.39 36.60 -11.97
CA LEU A 165 -26.74 35.29 -11.79
C LEU A 165 -25.36 35.42 -11.12
N ILE A 166 -24.58 36.42 -11.52
CA ILE A 166 -23.28 36.70 -10.85
C ILE A 166 -23.48 37.04 -9.37
N LEU A 167 -24.45 37.88 -9.04
CA LEU A 167 -24.76 38.19 -7.64
C LEU A 167 -25.16 36.96 -6.84
N MET A 168 -26.02 36.12 -7.41
CA MET A 168 -26.43 34.83 -6.82
C MET A 168 -25.22 33.93 -6.54
N VAL A 169 -24.34 33.71 -7.53
CA VAL A 169 -23.14 32.88 -7.40
C VAL A 169 -22.20 33.42 -6.31
N LEU A 170 -22.03 34.74 -6.20
CA LEU A 170 -21.20 35.35 -5.17
C LEU A 170 -21.76 35.12 -3.75
N ILE A 171 -23.07 35.29 -3.57
CA ILE A 171 -23.74 35.09 -2.26
C ILE A 171 -23.69 33.63 -1.84
N ILE A 172 -24.08 32.71 -2.75
CA ILE A 172 -24.03 31.26 -2.48
C ILE A 172 -22.58 30.81 -2.26
N GLY A 173 -21.63 31.29 -3.05
CA GLY A 173 -20.21 30.98 -2.91
C GLY A 173 -19.64 31.42 -1.56
N PHE A 174 -20.06 32.56 -1.05
CA PHE A 174 -19.68 33.01 0.30
C PHE A 174 -20.21 32.07 1.39
N LEU A 175 -21.46 31.65 1.31
CA LEU A 175 -22.07 30.71 2.26
C LEU A 175 -21.46 29.31 2.18
N GLU A 176 -21.22 28.80 0.97
CA GLU A 176 -20.54 27.51 0.76
C GLU A 176 -19.11 27.53 1.33
N ARG A 177 -18.35 28.59 1.10
CA ARG A 177 -17.03 28.75 1.69
C ARG A 177 -17.07 28.73 3.23
N ARG A 178 -18.05 29.39 3.83
CA ARG A 178 -18.26 29.39 5.29
C ARG A 178 -18.61 27.98 5.80
N LYS A 179 -19.53 27.30 5.13
CA LYS A 179 -19.89 25.90 5.40
C LYS A 179 -18.65 24.99 5.37
N ILE A 180 -17.84 25.05 4.30
CA ILE A 180 -16.65 24.24 4.14
C ILE A 180 -15.68 24.45 5.32
N ASN A 181 -15.41 25.68 5.71
CA ASN A 181 -14.52 25.95 6.83
C ASN A 181 -15.01 25.31 8.13
N VAL A 182 -16.29 25.48 8.46
CA VAL A 182 -16.89 24.93 9.70
C VAL A 182 -16.93 23.40 9.67
N VAL A 183 -17.33 22.82 8.54
CA VAL A 183 -17.41 21.35 8.38
C VAL A 183 -16.01 20.72 8.41
N THR A 184 -15.01 21.36 7.79
CA THR A 184 -13.63 20.84 7.78
C THR A 184 -13.04 20.77 9.19
N GLU A 185 -13.31 21.78 10.05
CA GLU A 185 -12.83 21.72 11.44
C GLU A 185 -13.48 20.58 12.24
N LYS A 186 -14.78 20.35 12.05
CA LYS A 186 -15.49 19.22 12.67
C LYS A 186 -15.01 17.87 12.10
N ASP A 187 -14.70 17.79 10.82
CA ASP A 187 -14.19 16.59 10.16
C ASP A 187 -12.81 16.20 10.71
N LYS A 188 -11.91 17.15 10.98
CA LYS A 188 -10.62 16.86 11.63
C LYS A 188 -10.80 16.17 12.99
N VAL A 189 -11.73 16.67 13.80
CA VAL A 189 -12.04 16.09 15.12
C VAL A 189 -12.64 14.69 14.97
N LEU A 190 -13.54 14.51 14.00
CA LEU A 190 -14.17 13.23 13.70
C LEU A 190 -13.14 12.20 13.21
N ARG A 191 -12.21 12.58 12.35
CA ARG A 191 -11.13 11.70 11.85
C ARG A 191 -10.26 11.20 12.99
N LYS A 192 -9.80 12.09 13.87
CA LYS A 192 -9.00 11.70 15.04
C LYS A 192 -9.73 10.70 15.94
N GLU A 193 -11.02 10.92 16.18
CA GLU A 193 -11.82 9.97 16.97
C GLU A 193 -12.00 8.63 16.26
N ASN A 194 -12.21 8.66 14.95
CA ASN A 194 -12.32 7.44 14.14
C ASN A 194 -11.02 6.63 14.14
N GLU A 195 -9.85 7.28 14.09
CA GLU A 195 -8.55 6.63 14.25
C GLU A 195 -8.42 5.93 15.61
N ASN A 196 -8.81 6.60 16.70
CA ASN A 196 -8.79 6.03 18.05
C ASN A 196 -9.71 4.81 18.18
N VAL A 197 -10.90 4.87 17.59
CA VAL A 197 -11.86 3.74 17.60
C VAL A 197 -11.35 2.60 16.74
N SER A 198 -10.84 2.88 15.55
CA SER A 198 -10.27 1.88 14.64
C SER A 198 -9.05 1.19 15.25
N GLY A 199 -8.19 1.92 15.95
CA GLY A 199 -7.06 1.35 16.71
C GLY A 199 -7.55 0.36 17.76
N PHE A 200 -8.55 0.73 18.56
CA PHE A 200 -9.12 -0.16 19.57
C PHE A 200 -9.82 -1.39 18.97
N ILE A 201 -10.51 -1.25 17.85
CA ILE A 201 -11.09 -2.40 17.14
C ILE A 201 -9.96 -3.33 16.64
N GLY A 202 -8.87 -2.76 16.15
CA GLY A 202 -7.68 -3.54 15.76
C GLY A 202 -7.07 -4.32 16.93
N GLU A 203 -6.99 -3.74 18.13
CA GLU A 203 -6.55 -4.43 19.36
C GLU A 203 -7.51 -5.57 19.73
N LEU A 204 -8.83 -5.31 19.69
CA LEU A 204 -9.85 -6.32 19.97
C LEU A 204 -9.74 -7.53 19.04
N VAL A 205 -9.56 -7.29 17.73
CA VAL A 205 -9.45 -8.38 16.73
C VAL A 205 -8.16 -9.17 16.93
N ARG A 206 -7.01 -8.50 17.16
CA ARG A 206 -5.74 -9.19 17.41
C ARG A 206 -5.74 -9.96 18.74
N GLY A 207 -6.33 -9.37 19.78
CA GLY A 207 -6.39 -9.93 21.12
C GLY A 207 -7.61 -10.81 21.41
N VAL A 208 -8.42 -11.19 20.39
CA VAL A 208 -9.70 -11.90 20.62
C VAL A 208 -9.54 -13.20 21.41
N ARG A 209 -8.44 -13.92 21.18
CA ARG A 209 -8.15 -15.16 21.92
C ARG A 209 -7.89 -14.89 23.41
N ASP A 210 -7.07 -13.91 23.71
CA ASP A 210 -6.71 -13.54 25.07
C ASP A 210 -7.90 -12.93 25.81
N ILE A 211 -8.71 -12.11 25.15
CA ILE A 211 -9.95 -11.55 25.70
C ILE A 211 -10.89 -12.67 26.13
N LYS A 212 -11.04 -13.73 25.29
CA LYS A 212 -11.85 -14.91 25.65
C LYS A 212 -11.26 -15.71 26.80
N MET A 213 -9.95 -15.94 26.79
CA MET A 213 -9.27 -16.69 27.86
C MET A 213 -9.34 -15.98 29.22
N LEU A 214 -9.33 -14.63 29.20
CA LEU A 214 -9.45 -13.80 30.39
C LEU A 214 -10.91 -13.52 30.80
N SER A 215 -11.90 -14.00 30.04
CA SER A 215 -13.34 -13.69 30.23
C SER A 215 -13.62 -12.18 30.30
N ALA A 216 -12.87 -11.39 29.50
CA ALA A 216 -12.91 -9.93 29.52
C ALA A 216 -13.86 -9.30 28.50
N GLU A 217 -14.68 -10.10 27.80
CA GLU A 217 -15.55 -9.67 26.69
C GLU A 217 -16.47 -8.50 27.10
N ARG A 218 -17.06 -8.60 28.30
CA ARG A 218 -17.99 -7.57 28.80
C ARG A 218 -17.30 -6.21 28.98
N SER A 219 -16.08 -6.21 29.50
CA SER A 219 -15.28 -4.99 29.71
C SER A 219 -14.93 -4.35 28.37
N PHE A 220 -14.41 -5.14 27.42
CA PHE A 220 -14.07 -4.66 26.07
C PHE A 220 -15.28 -4.14 25.30
N LEU A 221 -16.42 -4.84 25.35
CA LEU A 221 -17.66 -4.39 24.70
C LEU A 221 -18.20 -3.10 25.32
N THR A 222 -18.10 -2.92 26.64
CA THR A 222 -18.50 -1.69 27.31
C THR A 222 -17.63 -0.51 26.88
N THR A 223 -16.31 -0.72 26.82
CA THR A 223 -15.35 0.29 26.33
C THR A 223 -15.60 0.64 24.87
N LEU A 224 -15.79 -0.38 24.01
CA LEU A 224 -16.11 -0.19 22.59
C LEU A 224 -17.40 0.62 22.42
N ARG A 225 -18.45 0.26 23.18
CA ARG A 225 -19.74 0.98 23.16
C ARG A 225 -19.55 2.46 23.50
N THR A 226 -18.80 2.77 24.56
CA THR A 226 -18.55 4.16 24.98
C THR A 226 -17.81 4.95 23.90
N ARG A 227 -16.79 4.37 23.28
CA ARG A 227 -16.03 4.99 22.19
C ARG A 227 -16.89 5.19 20.93
N LEU A 228 -17.71 4.20 20.57
CA LEU A 228 -18.66 4.30 19.43
C LEU A 228 -19.74 5.37 19.67
N ILE A 229 -20.25 5.52 20.89
CA ILE A 229 -21.19 6.59 21.23
C ILE A 229 -20.53 7.98 21.06
N SER A 230 -19.29 8.15 21.54
CA SER A 230 -18.52 9.38 21.35
C SER A 230 -18.31 9.70 19.86
N LEU A 231 -17.87 8.72 19.06
CA LEU A 231 -17.66 8.85 17.63
C LEU A 231 -18.96 9.23 16.91
N ASN A 232 -20.07 8.53 17.22
CA ASN A 232 -21.36 8.77 16.59
C ASN A 232 -21.94 10.14 16.95
N LYS A 233 -21.73 10.64 18.18
CA LYS A 233 -22.11 12.00 18.58
C LYS A 233 -21.37 13.05 17.73
N LYS A 234 -20.05 12.91 17.55
CA LYS A 234 -19.26 13.84 16.70
C LYS A 234 -19.68 13.76 15.24
N ARG A 235 -19.99 12.55 14.73
CA ARG A 235 -20.51 12.35 13.38
C ARG A 235 -21.87 13.02 13.19
N TYR A 236 -22.75 12.86 14.16
CA TYR A 236 -24.07 13.50 14.16
C TYR A 236 -23.95 15.04 14.15
N ASP A 237 -23.09 15.61 15.00
CA ASP A 237 -22.86 17.06 15.08
C ASP A 237 -22.33 17.65 13.78
N MET A 238 -21.40 16.92 13.10
CA MET A 238 -20.94 17.30 11.77
C MET A 238 -22.07 17.23 10.73
N SER A 239 -22.79 16.11 10.68
CA SER A 239 -23.88 15.91 9.74
C SER A 239 -25.04 16.90 9.97
N ARG A 240 -25.33 17.23 11.23
CA ARG A 240 -26.31 18.28 11.56
C ARG A 240 -25.89 19.62 10.98
N THR A 241 -24.65 20.02 11.21
CA THR A 241 -24.11 21.26 10.65
C THR A 241 -24.20 21.30 9.13
N GLN A 242 -23.87 20.20 8.46
CA GLN A 242 -24.04 20.08 7.01
C GLN A 242 -25.49 20.28 6.57
N ARG A 243 -26.44 19.62 7.24
CA ARG A 243 -27.89 19.77 6.94
C ARG A 243 -28.40 21.17 7.20
N ASP A 244 -27.97 21.82 8.29
CA ASP A 244 -28.37 23.19 8.62
C ASP A 244 -27.95 24.17 7.52
N TYR A 245 -26.70 24.08 7.06
CA TYR A 245 -26.22 24.89 5.93
C TYR A 245 -26.91 24.52 4.62
N GLN A 246 -27.17 23.24 4.38
CA GLN A 246 -27.87 22.79 3.17
C GLN A 246 -29.32 23.31 3.12
N LEU A 247 -30.01 23.38 4.26
CA LEU A 247 -31.34 23.99 4.37
C LEU A 247 -31.26 25.49 4.05
N ILE A 248 -30.32 26.22 4.63
CA ILE A 248 -30.16 27.68 4.41
C ILE A 248 -29.88 27.96 2.93
N ILE A 249 -28.90 27.24 2.35
CA ILE A 249 -28.48 27.44 0.96
C ILE A 249 -29.62 27.04 0.00
N GLY A 250 -30.30 25.92 0.26
CA GLY A 250 -31.46 25.46 -0.54
C GLY A 250 -32.60 26.46 -0.51
N SER A 251 -33.00 26.94 0.68
CA SER A 251 -34.05 27.95 0.80
C SER A 251 -33.69 29.28 0.13
N LEU A 252 -32.42 29.67 0.22
CA LEU A 252 -31.95 30.87 -0.49
C LEU A 252 -31.96 30.67 -2.01
N HIS A 253 -31.72 29.47 -2.49
CA HIS A 253 -31.87 29.09 -3.88
C HIS A 253 -33.32 29.29 -4.37
N ASP A 254 -34.29 28.74 -3.63
CA ASP A 254 -35.70 28.89 -3.98
C ASP A 254 -36.12 30.37 -4.04
N VAL A 255 -35.56 31.21 -3.15
CA VAL A 255 -35.78 32.68 -3.19
C VAL A 255 -35.16 33.28 -4.45
N PHE A 256 -33.94 32.90 -4.83
CA PHE A 256 -33.31 33.37 -6.06
C PHE A 256 -34.11 32.92 -7.30
N ASP A 257 -34.60 31.68 -7.32
CA ASP A 257 -35.41 31.17 -8.41
C ASP A 257 -36.73 31.96 -8.57
N LEU A 258 -37.38 32.31 -7.46
CA LEU A 258 -38.58 33.17 -7.49
C LEU A 258 -38.25 34.55 -8.06
N ILE A 259 -37.20 35.21 -7.58
CA ILE A 259 -36.82 36.56 -8.02
C ILE A 259 -36.54 36.58 -9.52
N ILE A 260 -35.78 35.59 -10.05
CA ILE A 260 -35.48 35.58 -11.48
C ILE A 260 -36.73 35.29 -12.34
N ILE A 261 -37.63 34.43 -11.88
CA ILE A 261 -38.92 34.21 -12.57
C ILE A 261 -39.68 35.52 -12.67
N VAL A 262 -39.77 36.30 -11.57
CA VAL A 262 -40.41 37.62 -11.56
C VAL A 262 -39.72 38.58 -12.51
N LEU A 263 -38.36 38.62 -12.53
CA LEU A 263 -37.58 39.43 -13.45
C LEU A 263 -37.86 39.04 -14.92
N MET A 264 -37.85 37.74 -15.21
CA MET A 264 -38.14 37.26 -16.58
C MET A 264 -39.58 37.62 -17.00
N LEU A 265 -40.58 37.47 -16.11
CA LEU A 265 -41.97 37.88 -16.40
C LEU A 265 -42.05 39.38 -16.69
N TYR A 266 -41.36 40.22 -15.91
CA TYR A 266 -41.30 41.67 -16.17
C TYR A 266 -40.68 41.98 -17.54
N LEU A 267 -39.59 41.31 -17.91
CA LEU A 267 -38.95 41.51 -19.23
C LEU A 267 -39.82 41.02 -20.39
N ILE A 268 -40.57 39.93 -20.20
CA ILE A 268 -41.51 39.41 -21.20
C ILE A 268 -42.69 40.39 -21.37
N SER A 269 -43.22 40.94 -20.29
CA SER A 269 -44.33 41.88 -20.35
C SER A 269 -44.00 43.19 -21.10
N ASN A 270 -42.70 43.58 -21.03
CA ASN A 270 -42.19 44.74 -21.76
C ASN A 270 -41.72 44.40 -23.21
N ASN A 271 -41.96 43.18 -23.67
CA ASN A 271 -41.46 42.68 -24.99
C ASN A 271 -39.92 42.74 -25.15
N GLU A 272 -39.16 42.76 -24.05
CA GLU A 272 -37.71 42.80 -24.04
C GLU A 272 -37.11 41.39 -24.08
N LEU A 273 -37.83 40.38 -23.63
CA LEU A 273 -37.39 38.98 -23.59
C LEU A 273 -38.45 38.08 -24.23
N SER A 274 -38.04 37.15 -25.11
CA SER A 274 -38.96 36.15 -25.64
C SER A 274 -39.17 35.00 -24.66
N ILE A 275 -40.35 34.36 -24.70
CA ILE A 275 -40.68 33.19 -23.86
C ILE A 275 -39.66 32.06 -24.08
N ALA A 276 -39.19 31.88 -25.33
CA ALA A 276 -38.15 30.88 -25.66
C ALA A 276 -36.86 31.12 -24.86
N LEU A 277 -36.37 32.35 -24.87
CA LEU A 277 -35.15 32.71 -24.16
C LEU A 277 -35.32 32.66 -22.64
N ALA A 278 -36.49 33.01 -22.12
CA ALA A 278 -36.82 32.84 -20.70
C ALA A 278 -36.74 31.36 -20.26
N LEU A 279 -37.26 30.44 -21.09
CA LEU A 279 -37.15 29.00 -20.84
C LEU A 279 -35.69 28.49 -20.89
N VAL A 280 -34.86 29.03 -21.80
CA VAL A 280 -33.44 28.73 -21.83
C VAL A 280 -32.74 29.17 -20.53
N VAL A 281 -32.98 30.42 -20.10
CA VAL A 281 -32.45 30.95 -18.85
C VAL A 281 -32.87 30.11 -17.66
N HIS A 282 -34.15 29.73 -17.58
CA HIS A 282 -34.63 28.87 -16.48
C HIS A 282 -33.90 27.52 -16.44
N ASN A 283 -33.65 26.88 -17.58
CA ASN A 283 -32.88 25.63 -17.66
C ASN A 283 -31.41 25.82 -17.22
N TYR A 284 -30.81 26.98 -17.47
CA TYR A 284 -29.43 27.26 -17.07
C TYR A 284 -29.26 27.60 -15.58
N MET A 285 -30.34 28.00 -14.89
CA MET A 285 -30.26 28.37 -13.48
C MET A 285 -29.81 27.24 -12.57
N GLY A 286 -30.41 26.04 -12.72
CA GLY A 286 -30.00 24.87 -11.95
C GLY A 286 -28.51 24.56 -12.10
N ARG A 287 -27.94 24.88 -13.27
CA ARG A 287 -26.50 24.67 -13.50
C ARG A 287 -25.62 25.71 -12.80
N ALA A 288 -26.03 26.98 -12.78
CA ALA A 288 -25.30 28.04 -12.09
C ALA A 288 -25.15 27.75 -10.58
N SER A 289 -26.16 27.16 -9.99
CA SER A 289 -26.16 26.69 -8.60
C SER A 289 -25.20 25.51 -8.37
N TYR A 290 -25.19 24.57 -9.30
CA TYR A 290 -24.30 23.42 -9.25
C TYR A 290 -22.83 23.83 -9.36
N ALA A 291 -22.50 24.87 -10.12
CA ALA A 291 -21.13 25.34 -10.34
C ALA A 291 -20.37 25.56 -9.03
N VAL A 292 -20.99 26.23 -8.04
CA VAL A 292 -20.35 26.54 -6.75
C VAL A 292 -19.98 25.27 -5.99
N ASN A 293 -20.86 24.26 -5.99
CA ASN A 293 -20.60 22.98 -5.35
C ASN A 293 -19.49 22.21 -6.07
N SER A 294 -19.49 22.19 -7.42
CA SER A 294 -18.49 21.52 -8.23
C SER A 294 -17.09 22.05 -7.98
N TYR A 295 -16.90 23.38 -7.90
CA TYR A 295 -15.60 23.98 -7.58
C TYR A 295 -15.11 23.63 -6.15
N SER A 296 -16.03 23.54 -5.21
CA SER A 296 -15.68 23.13 -3.84
C SER A 296 -15.19 21.69 -3.79
N HIS A 297 -15.85 20.78 -4.51
CA HIS A 297 -15.43 19.39 -4.64
C HIS A 297 -14.09 19.26 -5.37
N LEU A 298 -13.86 20.05 -6.43
CA LEU A 298 -12.55 20.06 -7.11
C LEU A 298 -11.42 20.40 -6.13
N LEU A 299 -11.57 21.44 -5.32
CA LEU A 299 -10.56 21.84 -4.35
C LEU A 299 -10.27 20.74 -3.32
N GLU A 300 -11.31 20.06 -2.84
CA GLU A 300 -11.17 18.94 -1.91
C GLU A 300 -10.46 17.75 -2.56
N GLN A 301 -10.87 17.36 -3.77
CA GLN A 301 -10.26 16.25 -4.51
C GLN A 301 -8.79 16.53 -4.84
N LEU A 302 -8.45 17.75 -5.28
CA LEU A 302 -7.06 18.14 -5.53
C LEU A 302 -6.22 18.17 -4.24
N LYS A 303 -6.80 18.52 -3.10
CA LYS A 303 -6.12 18.45 -1.80
C LYS A 303 -5.83 17.00 -1.41
N ASN A 304 -6.81 16.11 -1.55
CA ASN A 304 -6.65 14.68 -1.27
C ASN A 304 -5.62 14.04 -2.21
N PHE A 305 -5.67 14.34 -3.50
CA PHE A 305 -4.64 13.96 -4.47
C PHE A 305 -3.25 14.43 -4.04
N ASN A 306 -3.11 15.70 -3.66
CA ASN A 306 -1.81 16.27 -3.28
C ASN A 306 -1.22 15.59 -2.04
N LEU A 307 -2.06 15.28 -1.03
CA LEU A 307 -1.68 14.51 0.15
C LEU A 307 -1.18 13.11 -0.22
N SER A 308 -1.95 12.37 -1.02
CA SER A 308 -1.59 11.01 -1.45
C SER A 308 -0.32 11.01 -2.30
N ALA A 309 -0.18 11.99 -3.20
CA ALA A 309 1.01 12.12 -4.04
C ALA A 309 2.28 12.43 -3.22
N ASN A 310 2.19 13.29 -2.21
CA ASN A 310 3.31 13.58 -1.33
C ASN A 310 3.77 12.33 -0.57
N ARG A 311 2.83 11.57 -0.01
CA ARG A 311 3.12 10.34 0.73
C ARG A 311 3.81 9.27 -0.12
N ILE A 312 3.37 9.07 -1.37
CA ILE A 312 4.03 8.15 -2.30
C ILE A 312 5.38 8.71 -2.75
N PHE A 313 5.46 10.02 -3.00
CA PHE A 313 6.71 10.68 -3.36
C PHE A 313 7.77 10.54 -2.25
N GLU A 314 7.38 10.61 -0.97
CA GLU A 314 8.24 10.35 0.19
C GLU A 314 8.82 8.95 0.12
N ILE A 315 8.01 7.91 -0.06
CA ILE A 315 8.52 6.52 -0.16
C ILE A 315 9.48 6.35 -1.35
N ILE A 316 9.17 6.96 -2.49
CA ILE A 316 9.97 6.76 -3.70
C ILE A 316 11.28 7.57 -3.68
N TYR A 317 11.28 8.80 -3.14
CA TYR A 317 12.39 9.75 -3.33
C TYR A 317 12.97 10.36 -2.04
N SER A 318 12.32 10.24 -0.88
CA SER A 318 12.82 10.82 0.37
C SER A 318 13.93 9.99 1.00
N SER A 319 14.78 10.66 1.75
CA SER A 319 15.78 10.05 2.64
C SER A 319 15.17 9.43 3.90
N GLU A 320 13.92 9.73 4.24
CA GLU A 320 13.18 9.10 5.35
C GLU A 320 12.86 7.64 5.07
N PHE A 321 12.80 7.26 3.80
CA PHE A 321 12.63 5.88 3.35
C PHE A 321 13.89 5.40 2.60
N PRO A 322 15.02 5.20 3.31
CA PRO A 322 16.26 4.78 2.70
C PRO A 322 16.13 3.40 2.08
N LYS A 323 16.71 3.25 0.90
CA LYS A 323 16.75 2.00 0.16
C LYS A 323 18.02 1.23 0.49
N GLU A 324 17.96 -0.08 0.36
CA GLU A 324 19.13 -0.94 0.42
C GLU A 324 20.17 -0.44 -0.60
N LYS A 325 21.43 -0.41 -0.18
CA LYS A 325 22.58 -0.06 -1.03
C LYS A 325 23.47 -1.28 -1.18
N PHE A 326 23.74 -1.68 -2.39
CA PHE A 326 24.65 -2.76 -2.72
C PHE A 326 25.85 -2.18 -3.48
N GLY A 327 26.98 -2.88 -3.40
CA GLY A 327 28.15 -2.60 -4.20
C GLY A 327 27.94 -2.98 -5.67
N LYS A 328 29.06 -3.05 -6.40
CA LYS A 328 29.07 -3.39 -7.82
C LYS A 328 29.91 -4.64 -8.13
N HIS A 329 30.58 -5.19 -7.12
CA HIS A 329 31.42 -6.36 -7.28
C HIS A 329 30.54 -7.60 -7.33
N HIS A 330 30.59 -8.33 -8.44
CA HIS A 330 29.90 -9.58 -8.63
C HIS A 330 30.85 -10.74 -8.32
N LEU A 331 30.35 -11.75 -7.60
CA LEU A 331 31.02 -13.02 -7.36
C LEU A 331 30.42 -14.08 -8.27
N ASP A 332 31.20 -14.57 -9.24
CA ASP A 332 30.76 -15.64 -10.15
C ASP A 332 30.51 -16.97 -9.42
N SER A 333 31.24 -17.20 -8.32
CA SER A 333 31.07 -18.35 -7.42
C SER A 333 31.39 -17.95 -5.99
N VAL A 334 30.60 -18.42 -5.03
CA VAL A 334 30.79 -18.23 -3.60
C VAL A 334 31.24 -19.55 -2.99
N GLU A 335 32.38 -19.57 -2.30
CA GLU A 335 32.85 -20.74 -1.55
C GLU A 335 32.12 -20.86 -0.21
N GLY A 336 31.79 -19.73 0.41
CA GLY A 336 31.06 -19.65 1.67
C GLY A 336 31.93 -19.41 2.88
N ASN A 337 33.18 -18.91 2.69
CA ASN A 337 33.96 -18.40 3.79
C ASN A 337 33.48 -17.02 4.20
N PHE A 338 33.48 -16.71 5.49
CA PHE A 338 33.25 -15.33 5.91
C PHE A 338 34.01 -14.96 7.17
N GLU A 339 34.21 -13.65 7.32
CA GLU A 339 34.97 -13.10 8.42
C GLU A 339 34.31 -11.83 8.95
N PHE A 340 34.15 -11.76 10.26
CA PHE A 340 33.82 -10.54 11.00
C PHE A 340 35.10 -9.93 11.55
N ARG A 341 35.37 -8.66 11.20
CA ARG A 341 36.56 -7.90 11.66
C ARG A 341 36.09 -6.70 12.48
N LYS A 342 36.19 -6.79 13.82
CA LYS A 342 35.85 -5.73 14.78
C LYS A 342 34.49 -5.11 14.50
N VAL A 343 33.47 -5.95 14.25
CA VAL A 343 32.13 -5.52 13.91
C VAL A 343 31.41 -5.05 15.17
N SER A 344 30.93 -3.80 15.12
CA SER A 344 30.04 -3.25 16.14
C SER A 344 28.72 -2.83 15.50
N PHE A 345 27.59 -3.05 16.19
CA PHE A 345 26.27 -2.73 15.69
C PHE A 345 25.27 -2.50 16.82
N GLY A 346 24.38 -1.53 16.62
CA GLY A 346 23.18 -1.28 17.44
C GLY A 346 21.99 -0.93 16.55
N TYR A 347 20.80 -1.36 16.94
CA TYR A 347 19.55 -0.97 16.25
C TYR A 347 19.22 0.51 16.45
N ASN A 348 19.70 1.07 17.58
CA ASN A 348 19.66 2.50 17.90
C ASN A 348 21.09 3.00 18.08
N GLU A 349 21.34 4.28 17.85
CA GLU A 349 22.68 4.89 17.96
C GLU A 349 23.21 4.88 19.41
N GLU A 350 22.33 4.78 20.41
CA GLU A 350 22.69 4.86 21.83
C GLU A 350 23.11 3.53 22.47
N GLU A 351 22.74 2.37 21.87
CA GLU A 351 22.97 1.07 22.47
C GLU A 351 23.54 0.05 21.48
N LEU A 352 24.80 -0.35 21.69
CA LEU A 352 25.45 -1.38 20.90
C LEU A 352 25.05 -2.77 21.38
N VAL A 353 24.51 -3.57 20.47
CA VAL A 353 24.18 -4.99 20.66
C VAL A 353 25.40 -5.87 20.42
N LEU A 354 26.21 -5.55 19.40
CA LEU A 354 27.48 -6.22 19.09
C LEU A 354 28.62 -5.22 19.28
N LYS A 355 29.73 -5.67 19.90
CA LYS A 355 30.87 -4.83 20.29
C LYS A 355 32.17 -5.50 19.85
N ASP A 356 32.85 -4.91 18.88
CA ASP A 356 34.18 -5.36 18.34
C ASP A 356 34.26 -6.87 18.02
N LEU A 357 33.13 -7.41 17.50
CA LEU A 357 32.99 -8.83 17.21
C LEU A 357 33.95 -9.26 16.11
N SER A 358 34.75 -10.28 16.37
CA SER A 358 35.72 -10.80 15.40
C SER A 358 35.77 -12.32 15.44
N PHE A 359 35.54 -12.96 14.30
CA PHE A 359 35.67 -14.40 14.10
C PHE A 359 35.73 -14.74 12.61
N ILE A 360 36.18 -15.93 12.27
CA ILE A 360 36.31 -16.45 10.90
C ILE A 360 35.50 -17.74 10.82
N VAL A 361 34.78 -17.94 9.73
CA VAL A 361 34.08 -19.16 9.39
C VAL A 361 34.59 -19.69 8.07
N ASN A 362 35.05 -20.94 8.07
CA ASN A 362 35.48 -21.61 6.85
C ASN A 362 34.28 -22.21 6.12
N SER A 363 34.41 -22.33 4.80
CA SER A 363 33.39 -23.01 3.99
C SER A 363 33.19 -24.47 4.44
N GLN A 364 32.01 -24.99 4.16
CA GLN A 364 31.60 -26.38 4.45
C GLN A 364 31.79 -26.77 5.93
N SER A 365 31.53 -25.84 6.85
CA SER A 365 31.57 -26.08 8.29
C SER A 365 30.23 -25.74 8.95
N THR A 366 29.90 -26.47 10.01
CA THR A 366 28.72 -26.25 10.83
C THR A 366 29.11 -25.54 12.12
N ILE A 367 28.62 -24.32 12.30
CA ILE A 367 28.96 -23.49 13.45
C ILE A 367 27.70 -23.15 14.26
N ALA A 368 27.76 -23.39 15.57
CA ALA A 368 26.71 -23.02 16.51
C ALA A 368 27.02 -21.70 17.22
N PHE A 369 26.07 -20.78 17.21
CA PHE A 369 26.08 -19.57 18.05
C PHE A 369 25.27 -19.82 19.31
N VAL A 370 25.93 -19.76 20.46
CA VAL A 370 25.36 -20.07 21.78
C VAL A 370 25.50 -18.86 22.70
N GLY A 371 24.52 -18.62 23.57
CA GLY A 371 24.52 -17.51 24.52
C GLY A 371 23.12 -17.17 24.98
N LYS A 372 22.99 -16.29 25.97
CA LYS A 372 21.70 -15.85 26.52
C LYS A 372 20.81 -15.23 25.44
N SER A 373 19.49 -15.21 25.65
CA SER A 373 18.57 -14.48 24.79
C SER A 373 18.91 -12.98 24.80
N GLY A 374 18.84 -12.34 23.63
CA GLY A 374 19.16 -10.91 23.49
C GLY A 374 20.64 -10.55 23.34
N VAL A 375 21.58 -11.52 23.37
CA VAL A 375 23.04 -11.24 23.26
C VAL A 375 23.50 -10.84 21.86
N GLY A 376 22.63 -10.86 20.85
CA GLY A 376 22.96 -10.44 19.48
C GLY A 376 23.14 -11.57 18.47
N LYS A 377 22.75 -12.82 18.77
CA LYS A 377 22.87 -13.97 17.83
C LYS A 377 22.14 -13.71 16.50
N THR A 378 20.85 -13.40 16.54
CA THR A 378 20.03 -13.07 15.37
C THR A 378 20.55 -11.81 14.64
N THR A 379 21.17 -10.89 15.39
CA THR A 379 21.79 -9.68 14.82
C THR A 379 22.97 -10.03 13.90
N ILE A 380 23.78 -11.04 14.26
CA ILE A 380 24.87 -11.53 13.40
C ILE A 380 24.31 -12.03 12.06
N PHE A 381 23.21 -12.80 12.09
CA PHE A 381 22.56 -13.30 10.89
C PHE A 381 21.98 -12.17 10.02
N ASN A 382 21.34 -11.19 10.65
CA ASN A 382 20.80 -10.02 9.96
C ASN A 382 21.90 -9.20 9.27
N LEU A 383 23.07 -9.06 9.90
CA LEU A 383 24.23 -8.39 9.31
C LEU A 383 24.82 -9.19 8.15
N LEU A 384 24.96 -10.51 8.30
CA LEU A 384 25.48 -11.38 7.24
C LEU A 384 24.56 -11.41 6.02
N CYS A 385 23.25 -11.38 6.22
CA CYS A 385 22.27 -11.22 5.15
C CYS A 385 22.18 -9.79 4.58
N LYS A 386 23.00 -8.85 5.09
CA LYS A 386 22.92 -7.42 4.74
C LYS A 386 21.50 -6.84 4.86
N MET A 387 20.73 -7.32 5.86
CA MET A 387 19.45 -6.72 6.25
C MET A 387 19.69 -5.41 7.01
N TYR A 388 20.83 -5.33 7.70
CA TYR A 388 21.38 -4.14 8.36
C TYR A 388 22.83 -3.96 7.97
N GLU A 389 23.36 -2.76 8.16
CA GLU A 389 24.76 -2.43 7.90
C GLU A 389 25.50 -2.28 9.24
N PRO A 390 26.76 -2.78 9.40
CA PRO A 390 27.51 -2.61 10.63
C PRO A 390 27.77 -1.12 10.91
N SER A 391 27.71 -0.72 12.19
CA SER A 391 28.03 0.64 12.61
C SER A 391 29.55 0.90 12.54
N ASN A 392 30.34 -0.15 12.78
CA ASN A 392 31.81 -0.13 12.68
C ASN A 392 32.34 -1.53 12.32
N GLY A 393 33.57 -1.59 11.81
CA GLY A 393 34.19 -2.85 11.38
C GLY A 393 33.78 -3.27 9.96
N LYS A 394 34.12 -4.52 9.59
CA LYS A 394 33.85 -5.07 8.25
C LYS A 394 33.40 -6.52 8.35
N ILE A 395 32.54 -6.91 7.42
CA ILE A 395 32.12 -8.30 7.19
C ILE A 395 32.61 -8.67 5.80
N LEU A 396 33.37 -9.75 5.69
CA LEU A 396 33.90 -10.21 4.42
C LEU A 396 33.27 -11.56 4.06
N ILE A 397 32.95 -11.74 2.79
CA ILE A 397 32.53 -13.01 2.17
C ILE A 397 33.62 -13.34 1.15
N ASP A 398 34.27 -14.51 1.29
CA ASP A 398 35.40 -14.93 0.45
C ASP A 398 36.46 -13.83 0.27
N GLY A 399 36.73 -13.09 1.35
CA GLY A 399 37.73 -12.02 1.41
C GLY A 399 37.27 -10.64 0.91
N ILE A 400 36.06 -10.52 0.37
CA ILE A 400 35.53 -9.26 -0.15
C ILE A 400 34.50 -8.67 0.84
N ASP A 401 34.60 -7.36 1.07
CA ASP A 401 33.66 -6.65 1.96
C ASP A 401 32.21 -6.73 1.42
N ILE A 402 31.28 -7.17 2.27
CA ILE A 402 29.84 -7.29 1.93
C ILE A 402 29.25 -5.97 1.43
N MET A 403 29.86 -4.83 1.79
CA MET A 403 29.43 -3.52 1.32
C MET A 403 29.80 -3.25 -0.14
N GLU A 404 30.80 -3.95 -0.68
CA GLU A 404 31.26 -3.84 -2.06
C GLU A 404 30.54 -4.82 -2.99
N LEU A 405 29.92 -5.87 -2.43
CA LEU A 405 29.19 -6.90 -3.19
C LEU A 405 27.86 -6.41 -3.73
N ASP A 406 27.51 -6.88 -4.92
CA ASP A 406 26.20 -6.67 -5.49
C ASP A 406 25.12 -7.50 -4.77
N ARG A 407 23.86 -7.26 -5.15
CA ARG A 407 22.71 -7.90 -4.50
C ARG A 407 22.67 -9.40 -4.76
N GLU A 408 22.97 -9.80 -5.98
CA GLU A 408 22.89 -11.19 -6.44
C GLU A 408 23.92 -12.05 -5.71
N SER A 409 25.17 -11.60 -5.60
CA SER A 409 26.23 -12.30 -4.85
C SER A 409 25.86 -12.57 -3.38
N ILE A 410 25.03 -11.74 -2.75
CA ILE A 410 24.62 -11.93 -1.36
C ILE A 410 23.32 -12.74 -1.29
N ARG A 411 22.26 -12.32 -1.99
CA ARG A 411 20.92 -12.89 -1.82
C ARG A 411 20.78 -14.30 -2.42
N ASP A 412 21.56 -14.61 -3.44
CA ASP A 412 21.49 -15.93 -4.08
C ASP A 412 22.35 -16.97 -3.37
N ASN A 413 23.32 -16.51 -2.54
CA ASN A 413 24.25 -17.40 -1.85
C ASN A 413 24.01 -17.53 -0.34
N ILE A 414 23.14 -16.72 0.27
CA ILE A 414 22.83 -16.77 1.70
C ILE A 414 21.33 -16.90 1.91
N THR A 415 20.90 -17.93 2.62
CA THR A 415 19.50 -18.12 3.01
C THR A 415 19.37 -18.22 4.52
N ILE A 416 18.38 -17.51 5.08
CA ILE A 416 18.01 -17.59 6.50
C ILE A 416 16.72 -18.38 6.66
N ILE A 417 16.74 -19.39 7.51
CA ILE A 417 15.58 -20.16 7.94
C ILE A 417 15.23 -19.69 9.34
N SER A 418 14.23 -18.81 9.41
CA SER A 418 13.75 -18.23 10.67
C SER A 418 12.99 -19.25 11.52
N GLN A 419 12.79 -18.92 12.80
CA GLN A 419 12.01 -19.72 13.74
C GLN A 419 10.58 -20.00 13.25
N ASN A 420 9.94 -19.02 12.62
CA ASN A 420 8.62 -19.13 12.02
C ASN A 420 8.67 -18.71 10.53
N PRO A 421 9.08 -19.60 9.61
CA PRO A 421 9.20 -19.26 8.22
C PRO A 421 7.84 -18.88 7.61
N TYR A 422 7.82 -17.84 6.81
CA TYR A 422 6.60 -17.43 6.09
C TYR A 422 6.31 -18.40 4.94
N ILE A 423 5.08 -18.91 4.91
CA ILE A 423 4.58 -19.78 3.85
C ILE A 423 3.55 -19.00 3.04
N PHE A 424 3.81 -18.87 1.74
CA PHE A 424 2.88 -18.21 0.83
C PHE A 424 1.65 -19.08 0.59
N ASN A 425 0.49 -18.44 0.45
CA ASN A 425 -0.78 -19.10 0.21
C ASN A 425 -0.92 -19.55 -1.26
N VAL A 426 -0.07 -20.49 -1.64
CA VAL A 426 0.00 -21.11 -2.97
C VAL A 426 0.35 -22.60 -2.80
N SER A 427 0.48 -23.35 -3.91
CA SER A 427 0.87 -24.77 -3.83
C SER A 427 2.28 -24.94 -3.24
N ILE A 428 2.59 -26.15 -2.74
CA ILE A 428 3.94 -26.50 -2.30
C ILE A 428 4.93 -26.31 -3.45
N ARG A 429 4.57 -26.75 -4.66
CA ARG A 429 5.35 -26.57 -5.88
C ARG A 429 5.66 -25.08 -6.14
N ASP A 430 4.64 -24.22 -6.11
CA ASP A 430 4.83 -22.79 -6.34
C ASP A 430 5.65 -22.13 -5.24
N ASN A 431 5.49 -22.54 -3.98
CA ASN A 431 6.31 -22.11 -2.87
C ASN A 431 7.81 -22.41 -3.08
N LEU A 432 8.14 -23.48 -3.79
CA LEU A 432 9.52 -23.86 -4.13
C LEU A 432 10.00 -23.16 -5.41
N LYS A 433 9.13 -22.99 -6.42
CA LYS A 433 9.47 -22.27 -7.67
C LYS A 433 9.69 -20.78 -7.50
N MET A 434 9.13 -20.16 -6.45
CA MET A 434 9.32 -18.72 -6.18
C MET A 434 10.76 -18.28 -5.98
N VAL A 435 11.66 -19.19 -5.56
CA VAL A 435 13.05 -18.83 -5.25
C VAL A 435 13.95 -18.92 -6.47
N LYS A 436 13.53 -19.65 -7.52
CA LYS A 436 14.29 -19.81 -8.75
C LYS A 436 13.35 -20.15 -9.91
N ASP A 437 13.38 -19.36 -10.99
CA ASP A 437 12.45 -19.50 -12.13
C ASP A 437 12.66 -20.81 -12.92
N ASP A 438 13.90 -21.29 -13.07
CA ASP A 438 14.28 -22.43 -13.91
C ASP A 438 14.39 -23.76 -13.14
N VAL A 439 13.68 -23.93 -12.05
CA VAL A 439 13.69 -25.14 -11.24
C VAL A 439 12.95 -26.27 -11.92
N THR A 440 13.60 -27.43 -12.05
CA THR A 440 12.97 -28.65 -12.55
C THR A 440 12.17 -29.36 -11.46
N ASP A 441 11.23 -30.24 -11.88
CA ASP A 441 10.45 -31.03 -10.93
C ASP A 441 11.32 -32.05 -10.19
N GLU A 442 12.38 -32.56 -10.83
CA GLU A 442 13.37 -33.44 -10.21
C GLU A 442 14.15 -32.74 -9.09
N GLU A 443 14.57 -31.48 -9.31
CA GLU A 443 15.23 -30.66 -8.28
C GLU A 443 14.31 -30.40 -7.09
N ILE A 444 13.01 -30.15 -7.33
CA ILE A 444 12.00 -29.97 -6.29
C ILE A 444 11.85 -31.23 -5.44
N VAL A 445 11.72 -32.41 -6.10
CA VAL A 445 11.57 -33.70 -5.43
C VAL A 445 12.80 -34.01 -4.58
N GLU A 446 14.01 -33.82 -5.12
CA GLU A 446 15.24 -34.05 -4.40
C GLU A 446 15.42 -33.12 -3.21
N ALA A 447 15.13 -31.82 -3.36
CA ALA A 447 15.15 -30.88 -2.26
C ALA A 447 14.17 -31.24 -1.13
N CYS A 448 12.97 -31.70 -1.49
CA CYS A 448 11.99 -32.15 -0.51
C CYS A 448 12.43 -33.46 0.18
N ARG A 449 13.09 -34.36 -0.54
CA ARG A 449 13.64 -35.60 0.02
C ARG A 449 14.75 -35.31 1.04
N ILE A 450 15.69 -34.44 0.70
CA ILE A 450 16.77 -34.00 1.62
C ILE A 450 16.18 -33.32 2.85
N ALA A 451 15.14 -32.49 2.66
CA ALA A 451 14.43 -31.81 3.76
C ALA A 451 13.47 -32.73 4.55
N CYS A 452 13.40 -34.02 4.25
CA CYS A 452 12.52 -35.02 4.89
C CYS A 452 11.02 -34.63 4.83
N LEU A 453 10.58 -34.08 3.69
CA LEU A 453 9.17 -33.70 3.44
C LEU A 453 8.40 -34.68 2.58
N ASP A 454 9.05 -35.61 1.93
CA ASP A 454 8.52 -36.57 0.95
C ASP A 454 7.34 -37.38 1.49
N ASP A 455 7.48 -38.00 2.67
CA ASP A 455 6.40 -38.74 3.33
C ASP A 455 5.15 -37.89 3.56
N PHE A 456 5.36 -36.62 4.00
CA PHE A 456 4.27 -35.69 4.23
C PHE A 456 3.57 -35.30 2.92
N ILE A 457 4.33 -34.96 1.90
CA ILE A 457 3.79 -34.59 0.59
C ILE A 457 3.03 -35.77 -0.04
N ALA A 458 3.54 -37.00 0.08
CA ALA A 458 2.88 -38.21 -0.38
C ALA A 458 1.55 -38.49 0.33
N SER A 459 1.39 -38.01 1.57
CA SER A 459 0.14 -38.14 2.33
C SER A 459 -0.95 -37.13 1.93
N LEU A 460 -0.60 -36.11 1.12
CA LEU A 460 -1.52 -35.06 0.72
C LEU A 460 -2.35 -35.45 -0.50
N PRO A 461 -3.64 -35.05 -0.58
CA PRO A 461 -4.54 -35.44 -1.68
C PRO A 461 -4.05 -35.04 -3.08
N SER A 462 -3.37 -33.91 -3.20
CA SER A 462 -2.85 -33.37 -4.46
C SER A 462 -1.32 -33.30 -4.47
N GLY A 463 -0.62 -33.97 -3.56
CA GLY A 463 0.84 -34.00 -3.49
C GLY A 463 1.44 -32.58 -3.50
N TYR A 464 2.37 -32.34 -4.42
CA TYR A 464 3.04 -31.03 -4.59
C TYR A 464 2.10 -29.89 -5.00
N ASP A 465 0.96 -30.16 -5.60
CA ASP A 465 0.00 -29.15 -6.05
C ASP A 465 -1.00 -28.77 -4.95
N THR A 466 -0.81 -29.30 -3.74
CA THR A 466 -1.59 -28.93 -2.56
C THR A 466 -1.30 -27.51 -2.14
N VAL A 467 -2.35 -26.67 -2.03
CA VAL A 467 -2.26 -25.29 -1.52
C VAL A 467 -2.06 -25.31 -0.02
N VAL A 468 -1.05 -24.59 0.46
CA VAL A 468 -0.65 -24.48 1.86
C VAL A 468 -0.66 -23.02 2.32
N GLY A 469 -0.77 -22.77 3.63
CA GLY A 469 -0.80 -21.41 4.19
C GLY A 469 -2.17 -21.05 4.78
N GLU A 470 -2.45 -19.75 4.97
CA GLU A 470 -3.67 -19.27 5.64
C GLU A 470 -4.98 -19.65 4.93
N GLY A 471 -4.94 -19.84 3.62
CA GLY A 471 -6.10 -20.23 2.80
C GLY A 471 -6.13 -21.70 2.38
N GLY A 472 -5.14 -22.51 2.78
CA GLY A 472 -4.98 -23.90 2.41
C GLY A 472 -4.80 -24.84 3.60
N ILE A 473 -4.05 -25.92 3.39
CA ILE A 473 -3.71 -26.83 4.48
C ILE A 473 -2.72 -26.13 5.43
N SER A 474 -3.09 -26.12 6.71
CA SER A 474 -2.21 -25.56 7.75
C SER A 474 -1.04 -26.51 8.02
N LEU A 475 0.17 -26.02 7.84
CA LEU A 475 1.40 -26.75 8.15
C LEU A 475 1.75 -26.68 9.64
N SER A 476 2.25 -27.75 10.21
CA SER A 476 2.87 -27.73 11.53
C SER A 476 4.15 -26.87 11.53
N GLY A 477 4.65 -26.46 12.69
CA GLY A 477 5.91 -25.72 12.79
C GLY A 477 7.07 -26.42 12.07
N GLY A 478 7.23 -27.72 12.31
CA GLY A 478 8.28 -28.51 11.66
C GLY A 478 8.09 -28.68 10.14
N GLN A 479 6.85 -28.79 9.66
CA GLN A 479 6.59 -28.85 8.21
C GLN A 479 6.92 -27.52 7.54
N ARG A 480 6.60 -26.38 8.18
CA ARG A 480 6.99 -25.06 7.68
C ARG A 480 8.52 -24.91 7.59
N GLN A 481 9.24 -25.34 8.62
CA GLN A 481 10.71 -25.28 8.62
C GLN A 481 11.32 -26.17 7.56
N ARG A 482 10.87 -27.42 7.41
CA ARG A 482 11.35 -28.30 6.34
C ARG A 482 11.04 -27.75 4.95
N LEU A 483 9.90 -27.08 4.76
CA LEU A 483 9.62 -26.42 3.49
C LEU A 483 10.57 -25.23 3.24
N ALA A 484 10.97 -24.49 4.28
CA ALA A 484 11.97 -23.45 4.16
C ALA A 484 13.38 -24.01 3.86
N ILE A 485 13.74 -25.18 4.43
CA ILE A 485 14.96 -25.92 4.08
C ILE A 485 14.92 -26.32 2.61
N ALA A 486 13.81 -26.92 2.13
CA ALA A 486 13.66 -27.28 0.74
C ALA A 486 13.81 -26.07 -0.21
N ARG A 487 13.29 -24.88 0.17
CA ARG A 487 13.51 -23.63 -0.58
C ARG A 487 14.99 -23.27 -0.69
N ALA A 488 15.75 -23.36 0.41
CA ALA A 488 17.17 -23.08 0.40
C ALA A 488 17.94 -24.05 -0.51
N LEU A 489 17.57 -25.31 -0.50
CA LEU A 489 18.17 -26.35 -1.36
C LEU A 489 17.87 -26.12 -2.85
N VAL A 490 16.63 -25.75 -3.17
CA VAL A 490 16.24 -25.38 -4.55
C VAL A 490 16.98 -24.15 -5.04
N GLN A 491 17.20 -23.18 -4.19
CA GLN A 491 17.96 -21.96 -4.52
C GLN A 491 19.45 -22.25 -4.72
N LYS A 492 19.97 -23.37 -4.16
CA LYS A 492 21.39 -23.76 -4.17
C LYS A 492 22.29 -22.73 -3.51
N THR A 493 21.80 -22.10 -2.44
CA THR A 493 22.60 -21.18 -1.62
C THR A 493 23.80 -21.90 -1.00
N LYS A 494 24.94 -21.23 -0.86
CA LYS A 494 26.13 -21.82 -0.26
C LYS A 494 26.17 -21.69 1.26
N ILE A 495 25.50 -20.69 1.82
CA ILE A 495 25.48 -20.40 3.25
C ILE A 495 24.02 -20.49 3.75
N ILE A 496 23.76 -21.36 4.71
CA ILE A 496 22.43 -21.54 5.31
C ILE A 496 22.48 -21.17 6.80
N LEU A 497 21.60 -20.26 7.18
CA LEU A 497 21.49 -19.73 8.53
C LEU A 497 20.20 -20.28 9.19
N PHE A 498 20.34 -21.02 10.27
CA PHE A 498 19.22 -21.53 11.07
C PHE A 498 19.01 -20.68 12.32
N ASP A 499 17.96 -19.86 12.35
CA ASP A 499 17.62 -19.03 13.50
C ASP A 499 16.56 -19.75 14.38
N GLU A 500 17.01 -20.33 15.50
CA GLU A 500 16.17 -21.07 16.49
C GLU A 500 15.23 -22.14 15.89
N ALA A 501 15.61 -22.74 14.78
CA ALA A 501 14.74 -23.60 13.97
C ALA A 501 14.20 -24.85 14.71
N THR A 502 14.63 -25.15 15.93
CA THR A 502 14.24 -26.39 16.63
C THR A 502 13.58 -26.20 17.99
N SER A 503 13.42 -24.97 18.48
CA SER A 503 13.08 -24.68 19.87
C SER A 503 11.64 -25.10 20.30
N ALA A 504 10.69 -25.17 19.36
CA ALA A 504 9.27 -25.43 19.64
C ALA A 504 8.77 -26.77 19.04
N LEU A 505 9.65 -27.72 18.73
CA LEU A 505 9.30 -28.94 18.00
C LEU A 505 9.33 -30.17 18.91
N ASP A 506 8.49 -31.14 18.55
CA ASP A 506 8.54 -32.49 19.14
C ASP A 506 9.82 -33.23 18.72
N ASN A 507 10.22 -34.23 19.50
CA ASN A 507 11.48 -34.96 19.29
C ASN A 507 11.56 -35.64 17.91
N ILE A 508 10.43 -36.13 17.35
CA ILE A 508 10.41 -36.79 16.05
C ILE A 508 10.71 -35.77 14.93
N THR A 509 10.05 -34.62 14.97
CA THR A 509 10.26 -33.55 14.01
C THR A 509 11.68 -32.97 14.12
N GLN A 510 12.19 -32.83 15.34
CA GLN A 510 13.56 -32.40 15.58
C GLN A 510 14.60 -33.35 14.96
N THR A 511 14.41 -34.67 15.14
CA THR A 511 15.30 -35.67 14.53
C THR A 511 15.31 -35.56 13.01
N LYS A 512 14.15 -35.36 12.38
CA LYS A 512 14.06 -35.15 10.93
C LYS A 512 14.78 -33.88 10.45
N ILE A 513 14.69 -32.78 11.20
CA ILE A 513 15.43 -31.54 10.86
C ILE A 513 16.94 -31.73 11.04
N GLN A 514 17.36 -32.38 12.15
CA GLN A 514 18.77 -32.70 12.36
C GLN A 514 19.32 -33.58 11.24
N GLN A 515 18.56 -34.58 10.83
CA GLN A 515 18.91 -35.43 9.67
C GLN A 515 19.02 -34.62 8.38
N ALA A 516 18.12 -33.66 8.14
CA ALA A 516 18.23 -32.76 7.00
C ALA A 516 19.49 -31.89 7.05
N ILE A 517 19.83 -31.36 8.23
CA ILE A 517 21.08 -30.60 8.45
C ILE A 517 22.31 -31.48 8.20
N ASP A 518 22.32 -32.71 8.74
CA ASP A 518 23.44 -33.64 8.58
C ASP A 518 23.65 -34.05 7.11
N ASN A 519 22.57 -34.19 6.34
CA ASN A 519 22.63 -34.47 4.89
C ASN A 519 23.24 -33.32 4.07
N MET A 520 23.30 -32.11 4.64
CA MET A 520 23.80 -30.92 3.95
C MET A 520 25.26 -30.55 4.34
N LYS A 521 25.82 -31.11 5.40
CA LYS A 521 27.11 -30.66 6.00
C LYS A 521 28.28 -30.63 5.02
N GLU A 522 28.35 -31.56 4.07
CA GLU A 522 29.47 -31.66 3.14
C GLU A 522 29.43 -30.63 2.01
N ASP A 523 28.26 -30.06 1.72
CA ASP A 523 28.04 -29.20 0.56
C ASP A 523 27.82 -27.71 0.92
N TYR A 524 27.48 -27.43 2.19
CA TYR A 524 27.04 -26.11 2.64
C TYR A 524 27.78 -25.62 3.88
N THR A 525 27.97 -24.30 3.98
CA THR A 525 28.37 -23.65 5.23
C THR A 525 27.09 -23.40 6.05
N ILE A 526 27.03 -23.99 7.23
CA ILE A 526 25.82 -23.99 8.06
C ILE A 526 26.08 -23.24 9.37
N LEU A 527 25.30 -22.19 9.64
CA LEU A 527 25.31 -21.49 10.90
C LEU A 527 24.01 -21.68 11.63
N ILE A 528 24.10 -21.99 12.91
CA ILE A 528 22.93 -22.35 13.73
C ILE A 528 22.91 -21.49 14.99
N ILE A 529 21.83 -20.76 15.22
CA ILE A 529 21.50 -20.23 16.54
C ILE A 529 20.81 -21.34 17.29
N ALA A 530 21.53 -21.97 18.20
CA ALA A 530 21.05 -23.15 18.90
C ALA A 530 20.63 -22.83 20.33
N HIS A 531 19.47 -23.39 20.72
CA HIS A 531 18.97 -23.41 22.08
C HIS A 531 18.84 -24.84 22.61
N ARG A 532 19.14 -25.88 21.80
CA ARG A 532 19.07 -27.28 22.21
C ARG A 532 20.43 -27.96 22.11
N LEU A 533 20.73 -28.74 23.12
CA LEU A 533 21.98 -29.45 23.34
C LEU A 533 22.37 -30.35 22.16
N SER A 534 21.43 -31.10 21.58
CA SER A 534 21.70 -32.02 20.46
C SER A 534 22.27 -31.30 19.24
N THR A 535 21.77 -30.11 18.95
CA THR A 535 22.24 -29.30 17.82
C THR A 535 23.61 -28.68 18.07
N ILE A 536 23.86 -28.27 19.34
CA ILE A 536 25.15 -27.69 19.76
C ILE A 536 26.27 -28.72 19.70
N ILE A 537 26.03 -29.91 20.27
CA ILE A 537 27.05 -30.98 20.38
C ILE A 537 27.52 -31.47 19.00
N ASN A 538 26.62 -31.52 18.03
CA ASN A 538 26.90 -32.02 16.67
C ASN A 538 27.50 -30.96 15.74
N SER A 539 27.76 -29.74 16.22
CA SER A 539 28.42 -28.70 15.45
C SER A 539 29.94 -28.84 15.48
N ASP A 540 30.60 -28.55 14.36
CA ASP A 540 32.04 -28.65 14.23
C ASP A 540 32.78 -27.64 15.13
N ARG A 541 32.10 -26.48 15.37
CA ARG A 541 32.64 -25.39 16.18
C ARG A 541 31.50 -24.61 16.84
N ILE A 542 31.74 -24.12 18.04
CA ILE A 542 30.79 -23.35 18.84
C ILE A 542 31.38 -21.99 19.17
N LEU A 543 30.65 -20.94 18.87
CA LEU A 543 30.96 -19.56 19.27
C LEU A 543 30.02 -19.17 20.42
N PHE A 544 30.61 -19.01 21.62
CA PHE A 544 29.83 -18.62 22.81
C PHE A 544 29.85 -17.11 23.00
N LEU A 545 28.66 -16.49 22.95
CA LEU A 545 28.48 -15.05 23.04
C LEU A 545 28.02 -14.61 24.41
N SER A 546 28.65 -13.55 24.95
CA SER A 546 28.19 -12.83 26.14
C SER A 546 28.46 -11.33 25.95
N ASP A 547 27.51 -10.49 26.37
CA ASP A 547 27.57 -9.03 26.35
C ASP A 547 28.00 -8.39 25.02
N GLY A 548 27.61 -9.04 23.90
CA GLY A 548 27.92 -8.58 22.55
C GLY A 548 29.31 -8.96 22.02
N HIS A 549 30.05 -9.82 22.73
CA HIS A 549 31.38 -10.34 22.35
C HIS A 549 31.35 -11.86 22.20
N VAL A 550 32.29 -12.42 21.41
CA VAL A 550 32.63 -13.85 21.47
C VAL A 550 33.62 -14.03 22.61
N ILE A 551 33.20 -14.73 23.67
CA ILE A 551 34.05 -14.96 24.84
C ILE A 551 34.72 -16.34 24.85
N ALA A 552 34.20 -17.29 24.07
CA ALA A 552 34.82 -18.59 23.89
C ALA A 552 34.53 -19.16 22.50
N ASP A 553 35.47 -19.92 21.95
CA ASP A 553 35.45 -20.44 20.59
C ASP A 553 36.18 -21.80 20.59
N GLY A 554 35.50 -22.86 20.11
CA GLY A 554 36.04 -24.21 20.07
C GLY A 554 34.98 -25.28 19.93
N THR A 555 35.37 -26.53 20.10
CA THR A 555 34.44 -27.69 20.13
C THR A 555 33.69 -27.75 21.46
N HIS A 556 32.65 -28.56 21.50
CA HIS A 556 31.86 -28.80 22.72
C HIS A 556 32.75 -29.23 23.90
N GLU A 557 33.64 -30.20 23.68
CA GLU A 557 34.53 -30.73 24.74
C GLU A 557 35.55 -29.69 25.23
N GLU A 558 36.07 -28.84 24.35
CA GLU A 558 36.99 -27.76 24.69
C GLU A 558 36.25 -26.69 25.52
N LEU A 559 35.08 -26.25 25.09
CA LEU A 559 34.32 -25.23 25.80
C LEU A 559 33.87 -25.67 27.20
N LEU A 560 33.54 -26.94 27.39
CA LEU A 560 33.24 -27.48 28.72
C LEU A 560 34.44 -27.36 29.67
N LYS A 561 35.68 -27.38 29.16
CA LYS A 561 36.89 -27.26 29.96
C LYS A 561 37.29 -25.80 30.22
N ILE A 562 37.19 -24.94 29.21
CA ILE A 562 37.75 -23.58 29.25
C ILE A 562 36.70 -22.50 29.61
N CYS A 563 35.40 -22.73 29.41
CA CYS A 563 34.36 -21.71 29.61
C CYS A 563 33.37 -22.11 30.73
N PRO A 564 33.49 -21.57 31.96
CA PRO A 564 32.58 -21.87 33.03
C PRO A 564 31.14 -21.45 32.77
N GLU A 565 30.94 -20.38 32.02
CA GLU A 565 29.61 -19.88 31.67
C GLU A 565 28.89 -20.82 30.68
N TYR A 566 29.64 -21.36 29.70
CA TYR A 566 29.09 -22.37 28.78
C TYR A 566 28.75 -23.66 29.54
N ARG A 567 29.60 -24.10 30.45
CA ARG A 567 29.33 -25.29 31.31
C ARG A 567 28.05 -25.14 32.13
N LYS A 568 27.88 -24.00 32.78
CA LYS A 568 26.64 -23.72 33.54
C LYS A 568 25.39 -23.75 32.66
N LEU A 569 25.47 -23.22 31.45
CA LEU A 569 24.34 -23.25 30.52
C LEU A 569 24.05 -24.68 30.05
N TYR A 570 25.08 -25.49 29.83
CA TYR A 570 24.96 -26.89 29.45
C TYR A 570 24.35 -27.73 30.60
N GLU A 571 24.83 -27.58 31.85
CA GLU A 571 24.31 -28.27 33.03
C GLU A 571 22.84 -27.94 33.29
N ALA A 572 22.47 -26.65 33.17
CA ALA A 572 21.07 -26.21 33.34
C ALA A 572 20.11 -26.75 32.28
N GLU A 573 20.63 -27.19 31.12
CA GLU A 573 19.82 -27.73 30.04
C GLU A 573 19.68 -29.26 30.08
N ILE A 574 20.63 -29.94 30.76
CA ILE A 574 20.53 -31.38 31.07
C ILE A 574 19.54 -31.64 32.19
N GLU A 575 19.42 -30.71 33.15
CA GLU A 575 18.52 -30.85 34.29
C GLU A 575 17.04 -30.58 33.96
N LYS A 576 16.74 -30.11 32.76
CA LYS A 576 15.38 -29.93 32.19
C LYS A 576 14.88 -31.16 31.46
#